data_f52aca0f62fd54d589acbcb3fe9904f0
#
_entry.id   f52aca0f62fd54d589acbcb3fe9904f0
#
_cell.length_a   1.000
_cell.length_b   1.000
_cell.length_c   1.000
_cell.angle_alpha   90.00
_cell.angle_beta   90.00
_cell.angle_gamma   90.00
#
_symmetry.space_group_name_H-M   'P 1'
#
loop_
_entity.id
_entity.type
_entity.pdbx_description
1 polymer ?
#
loop_
_entity_poly.entity_id
_entity_poly.type
_entity_poly.pdbx_seq_one_letter_code
_entity_poly.pdbx_strand_id
1 'polypeptide(L)'
;MKGDFRQALIAGCECLAAWADLLDRINVFPIADGDTGRNLVVSLSPLRRPERNHHDLARALLLCARGNSGNIASAFFQPFIREGGTRETLPNAVRQGRDRAWQVVPDPRPGTILTFFDALADLIQGPSYLNGFPDNLLPLEMVVRSTVDRQPKLRRAGVVDAGALGMYLFFGGFLAVFSGSSPAFRPVTETFGDLVRVSPSFRDEPERGYCIDTVLRNTGDGRKTEALLASLGESVVVGREEDCLKIHFHTQDKERARKKLNPFGDVIGWTEDDLYAQTSVFNREPKHLPVHIMTDAAGSLTREEAKALGITLLDSYITIGDQSLPETYLTPDALYDAMRLGVRVTTSQASLFERHQKYESVLGSYEQVLYLCVGSVYTGNHRTVMDWKKDHDPGNRLAVLDTGAASGRLGVLTLATAAFAEKASRAEDVVAYAEEAMNRAGEYIFLDRLEYLAAGGRLSKTGAFFGDILGMKPVVAPMADGARKAGLCRSGRDQERFALKALEHSLDQNKAALIMLQYSDNRPNVERFAERLKSLYPLARVIVRPLSLTSGAHMGPGAWAVAFLPQFP
;
A
#
# COMPACT_ATOMS: atom_id res chain seq x y z
N MET A 1 -11.45 -15.41 -20.05
CA MET A 1 -11.10 -14.06 -20.57
C MET A 1 -10.03 -14.19 -21.64
N LYS A 2 -10.07 -13.42 -22.74
CA LYS A 2 -8.98 -13.36 -23.74
C LYS A 2 -7.74 -12.73 -23.13
N GLY A 3 -6.53 -13.07 -23.65
CA GLY A 3 -5.26 -12.62 -23.10
C GLY A 3 -5.15 -11.10 -22.96
N ASP A 4 -5.56 -10.35 -23.97
CA ASP A 4 -5.49 -8.88 -24.00
C ASP A 4 -6.35 -8.21 -22.91
N PHE A 5 -7.55 -8.74 -22.64
CA PHE A 5 -8.42 -8.24 -21.59
C PHE A 5 -7.84 -8.45 -20.18
N ARG A 6 -7.19 -9.61 -19.96
CA ARG A 6 -6.50 -9.89 -18.69
C ARG A 6 -5.35 -8.93 -18.45
N GLN A 7 -4.50 -8.74 -19.46
CA GLN A 7 -3.37 -7.82 -19.37
C GLN A 7 -3.82 -6.37 -19.16
N ALA A 8 -4.92 -5.98 -19.81
CA ALA A 8 -5.52 -4.67 -19.62
C ALA A 8 -6.02 -4.46 -18.18
N LEU A 9 -6.67 -5.44 -17.55
CA LEU A 9 -7.07 -5.38 -16.14
C LEU A 9 -5.86 -5.20 -15.22
N ILE A 10 -4.79 -5.95 -15.47
CA ILE A 10 -3.55 -5.86 -14.69
C ILE A 10 -2.94 -4.46 -14.84
N ALA A 11 -2.81 -3.93 -16.06
CA ALA A 11 -2.27 -2.60 -16.32
C ALA A 11 -3.10 -1.48 -15.65
N GLY A 12 -4.43 -1.62 -15.65
CA GLY A 12 -5.31 -0.71 -14.90
C GLY A 12 -5.03 -0.72 -13.40
N CYS A 13 -4.88 -1.90 -12.80
CA CYS A 13 -4.52 -2.04 -11.38
C CYS A 13 -3.14 -1.46 -11.07
N GLU A 14 -2.15 -1.66 -11.96
CA GLU A 14 -0.78 -1.17 -11.78
C GLU A 14 -0.71 0.36 -11.86
N CYS A 15 -1.42 0.96 -12.81
CA CYS A 15 -1.54 2.40 -12.92
C CYS A 15 -2.19 3.01 -11.67
N LEU A 16 -3.30 2.43 -11.22
CA LEU A 16 -3.98 2.84 -9.99
C LEU A 16 -3.06 2.74 -8.76
N ALA A 17 -2.34 1.63 -8.59
CA ALA A 17 -1.46 1.39 -7.45
C ALA A 17 -0.29 2.40 -7.41
N ALA A 18 0.28 2.73 -8.56
CA ALA A 18 1.39 3.68 -8.65
C ALA A 18 1.03 5.09 -8.16
N TRP A 19 -0.23 5.50 -8.34
CA TRP A 19 -0.74 6.82 -7.97
C TRP A 19 -1.57 6.83 -6.68
N ALA A 20 -1.69 5.70 -5.97
CA ALA A 20 -2.54 5.57 -4.78
C ALA A 20 -2.22 6.62 -3.69
N ASP A 21 -0.94 6.93 -3.44
CA ASP A 21 -0.56 7.93 -2.44
C ASP A 21 -1.00 9.36 -2.83
N LEU A 22 -1.07 9.67 -4.12
CA LEU A 22 -1.62 10.95 -4.59
C LEU A 22 -3.13 10.98 -4.35
N LEU A 23 -3.85 9.90 -4.67
CA LEU A 23 -5.28 9.78 -4.41
C LEU A 23 -5.60 9.95 -2.92
N ASP A 24 -4.79 9.34 -2.03
CA ASP A 24 -4.94 9.49 -0.58
C ASP A 24 -4.70 10.95 -0.14
N ARG A 25 -3.72 11.65 -0.73
CA ARG A 25 -3.45 13.07 -0.42
C ARG A 25 -4.57 14.02 -0.80
N ILE A 26 -5.32 13.75 -1.88
CA ILE A 26 -6.42 14.60 -2.34
C ILE A 26 -7.80 14.13 -1.88
N ASN A 27 -7.86 13.07 -1.09
CA ASN A 27 -9.12 12.51 -0.62
C ASN A 27 -9.74 13.38 0.48
N VAL A 28 -10.49 14.38 0.08
CA VAL A 28 -11.22 15.29 0.99
C VAL A 28 -12.72 15.03 1.04
N PHE A 29 -13.29 14.28 0.12
CA PHE A 29 -14.73 14.07 0.00
C PHE A 29 -15.09 12.56 -0.05
N PRO A 30 -16.17 12.11 0.63
CA PRO A 30 -17.04 12.90 1.52
C PRO A 30 -16.34 13.29 2.84
N ILE A 31 -15.38 12.52 3.30
CA ILE A 31 -14.56 12.72 4.50
C ILE A 31 -13.09 12.85 4.09
N ALA A 32 -12.35 13.68 4.81
CA ALA A 32 -10.91 13.85 4.59
C ALA A 32 -10.12 12.81 5.43
N ASP A 33 -10.28 11.53 5.10
CA ASP A 33 -9.65 10.39 5.78
C ASP A 33 -8.35 9.91 5.10
N GLY A 34 -8.16 10.29 3.83
CA GLY A 34 -6.93 10.06 3.10
C GLY A 34 -6.63 8.59 2.85
N ASP A 35 -7.63 7.82 2.41
CA ASP A 35 -7.52 6.38 2.19
C ASP A 35 -8.14 5.86 0.87
N THR A 36 -8.68 6.74 0.02
CA THR A 36 -9.34 6.35 -1.25
C THR A 36 -8.41 5.56 -2.17
N GLY A 37 -7.15 5.97 -2.31
CA GLY A 37 -6.17 5.25 -3.15
C GLY A 37 -5.92 3.83 -2.63
N ARG A 38 -5.65 3.70 -1.34
CA ARG A 38 -5.49 2.41 -0.66
C ARG A 38 -6.74 1.54 -0.81
N ASN A 39 -7.92 2.09 -0.56
CA ASN A 39 -9.18 1.37 -0.61
C ASN A 39 -9.46 0.84 -2.03
N LEU A 40 -9.20 1.64 -3.07
CA LEU A 40 -9.33 1.20 -4.46
C LEU A 40 -8.34 0.08 -4.81
N VAL A 41 -7.06 0.20 -4.41
CA VAL A 41 -6.04 -0.83 -4.67
C VAL A 41 -6.41 -2.16 -4.00
N VAL A 42 -6.85 -2.12 -2.74
CA VAL A 42 -7.28 -3.34 -2.02
C VAL A 42 -8.53 -3.93 -2.68
N SER A 43 -9.53 -3.11 -2.99
CA SER A 43 -10.81 -3.55 -3.56
C SER A 43 -10.66 -4.19 -4.93
N LEU A 44 -9.76 -3.64 -5.76
CA LEU A 44 -9.53 -4.12 -7.12
C LEU A 44 -8.36 -5.12 -7.23
N SER A 45 -7.72 -5.48 -6.12
CA SER A 45 -6.61 -6.45 -6.10
C SER A 45 -6.94 -7.81 -6.75
N PRO A 46 -8.18 -8.34 -6.70
CA PRO A 46 -8.53 -9.56 -7.40
C PRO A 46 -8.32 -9.47 -8.93
N LEU A 47 -8.43 -8.27 -9.52
CA LEU A 47 -8.21 -8.05 -10.96
C LEU A 47 -6.74 -8.19 -11.38
N ARG A 48 -5.79 -8.17 -10.46
CA ARG A 48 -4.36 -8.45 -10.74
C ARG A 48 -4.09 -9.93 -11.04
N ARG A 49 -5.02 -10.82 -10.68
CA ARG A 49 -4.96 -12.27 -10.92
C ARG A 49 -6.26 -12.78 -11.54
N PRO A 50 -6.51 -12.41 -12.79
CA PRO A 50 -7.78 -12.71 -13.46
C PRO A 50 -7.84 -14.15 -14.03
N GLU A 51 -7.06 -15.10 -13.50
CA GLU A 51 -7.10 -16.52 -13.91
C GLU A 51 -8.33 -17.25 -13.39
N ARG A 52 -8.98 -16.72 -12.35
CA ARG A 52 -10.22 -17.26 -11.79
C ARG A 52 -11.36 -17.23 -12.80
N ASN A 53 -12.34 -18.08 -12.61
CA ASN A 53 -13.60 -17.93 -13.34
C ASN A 53 -14.28 -16.60 -12.94
N HIS A 54 -15.17 -16.10 -13.79
CA HIS A 54 -15.78 -14.77 -13.61
C HIS A 54 -16.61 -14.66 -12.31
N HIS A 55 -17.19 -15.77 -11.89
CA HIS A 55 -18.00 -15.85 -10.69
C HIS A 55 -17.16 -15.71 -9.40
N ASP A 56 -16.10 -16.51 -9.28
CA ASP A 56 -15.19 -16.42 -8.14
C ASP A 56 -14.49 -15.06 -8.08
N LEU A 57 -14.20 -14.48 -9.25
CA LEU A 57 -13.59 -13.15 -9.33
C LEU A 57 -14.57 -12.05 -8.88
N ALA A 58 -15.85 -12.13 -9.27
CA ALA A 58 -16.89 -11.19 -8.82
C ALA A 58 -17.10 -11.27 -7.30
N ARG A 59 -17.14 -12.49 -6.76
CA ARG A 59 -17.21 -12.72 -5.31
C ARG A 59 -15.98 -12.17 -4.59
N ALA A 60 -14.78 -12.38 -5.12
CA ALA A 60 -13.54 -11.85 -4.54
C ALA A 60 -13.55 -10.32 -4.52
N LEU A 61 -14.02 -9.66 -5.58
CA LEU A 61 -14.19 -8.19 -5.61
C LEU A 61 -15.12 -7.70 -4.50
N LEU A 62 -16.25 -8.36 -4.28
CA LEU A 62 -17.16 -8.01 -3.19
C LEU A 62 -16.47 -8.12 -1.83
N LEU A 63 -15.80 -9.25 -1.57
CA LEU A 63 -15.17 -9.52 -0.28
C LEU A 63 -13.99 -8.60 0.02
N CYS A 64 -13.23 -8.20 -1.01
CA CYS A 64 -12.09 -7.31 -0.87
C CYS A 64 -12.47 -5.82 -0.81
N ALA A 65 -13.72 -5.46 -1.12
CA ALA A 65 -14.19 -4.07 -1.18
C ALA A 65 -13.97 -3.33 0.14
N ARG A 66 -13.45 -2.08 0.08
CA ARG A 66 -13.15 -1.22 1.21
C ARG A 66 -13.53 0.22 0.93
N GLY A 67 -14.07 0.90 1.95
CA GLY A 67 -14.45 2.29 1.86
C GLY A 67 -15.53 2.57 0.81
N ASN A 68 -15.96 3.81 0.67
CA ASN A 68 -16.97 4.20 -0.32
C ASN A 68 -16.53 3.89 -1.75
N SER A 69 -15.42 4.47 -2.18
CA SER A 69 -14.93 4.37 -3.57
C SER A 69 -14.64 2.91 -3.95
N GLY A 70 -14.07 2.12 -3.04
CA GLY A 70 -13.78 0.71 -3.29
C GLY A 70 -15.02 -0.17 -3.43
N ASN A 71 -16.05 0.05 -2.61
CA ASN A 71 -17.32 -0.68 -2.71
C ASN A 71 -18.07 -0.32 -4.00
N ILE A 72 -18.08 0.95 -4.40
CA ILE A 72 -18.69 1.41 -5.65
C ILE A 72 -17.93 0.83 -6.86
N ALA A 73 -16.60 0.91 -6.86
CA ALA A 73 -15.76 0.35 -7.91
C ALA A 73 -15.94 -1.17 -8.02
N SER A 74 -15.94 -1.90 -6.91
CA SER A 74 -16.22 -3.34 -6.88
C SER A 74 -17.56 -3.68 -7.53
N ALA A 75 -18.61 -2.90 -7.23
CA ALA A 75 -19.92 -3.10 -7.83
C ALA A 75 -19.91 -2.89 -9.35
N PHE A 76 -19.17 -1.88 -9.84
CA PHE A 76 -18.96 -1.68 -11.29
C PHE A 76 -18.25 -2.87 -11.93
N PHE A 77 -17.18 -3.37 -11.33
CA PHE A 77 -16.35 -4.41 -11.94
C PHE A 77 -17.00 -5.80 -11.93
N GLN A 78 -17.99 -6.09 -11.08
CA GLN A 78 -18.67 -7.39 -11.06
C GLN A 78 -19.33 -7.73 -12.41
N PRO A 79 -20.28 -6.95 -12.96
CA PRO A 79 -20.82 -7.22 -14.29
C PRO A 79 -19.80 -6.92 -15.39
N PHE A 80 -18.89 -5.94 -15.22
CA PHE A 80 -17.86 -5.62 -16.20
C PHE A 80 -16.98 -6.83 -16.56
N ILE A 81 -16.56 -7.64 -15.59
CA ILE A 81 -15.76 -8.85 -15.83
C ILE A 81 -16.57 -10.02 -16.39
N ARG A 82 -17.87 -10.08 -16.10
CA ARG A 82 -18.75 -11.15 -16.62
C ARG A 82 -19.05 -10.99 -18.10
N GLU A 83 -19.35 -9.76 -18.49
CA GLU A 83 -19.79 -9.41 -19.84
C GLU A 83 -18.65 -8.98 -20.75
N GLY A 84 -17.57 -8.44 -20.16
CA GLY A 84 -16.41 -7.96 -20.89
C GLY A 84 -15.54 -9.08 -21.46
N GLY A 85 -14.55 -8.73 -22.24
CA GLY A 85 -13.55 -9.65 -22.78
C GLY A 85 -13.23 -9.47 -24.25
N THR A 86 -14.09 -8.79 -25.01
CA THR A 86 -13.84 -8.42 -26.41
C THR A 86 -14.22 -6.97 -26.67
N ARG A 87 -13.79 -6.43 -27.82
CA ARG A 87 -14.14 -5.07 -28.25
C ARG A 87 -15.65 -4.89 -28.44
N GLU A 88 -16.32 -5.93 -28.90
CA GLU A 88 -17.76 -5.90 -29.17
C GLU A 88 -18.60 -5.95 -27.89
N THR A 89 -18.14 -6.65 -26.87
CA THR A 89 -18.88 -6.82 -25.60
C THR A 89 -18.60 -5.71 -24.60
N LEU A 90 -17.46 -5.01 -24.71
CA LEU A 90 -17.04 -3.99 -23.75
C LEU A 90 -18.05 -2.85 -23.53
N PRO A 91 -18.74 -2.30 -24.58
CA PRO A 91 -19.75 -1.26 -24.38
C PRO A 91 -20.91 -1.72 -23.48
N ASN A 92 -21.35 -2.96 -23.63
CA ASN A 92 -22.40 -3.53 -22.79
C ASN A 92 -21.91 -3.74 -21.34
N ALA A 93 -20.70 -4.27 -21.19
CA ALA A 93 -20.07 -4.50 -19.88
C ALA A 93 -19.93 -3.19 -19.08
N VAL A 94 -19.51 -2.10 -19.73
CA VAL A 94 -19.39 -0.78 -19.09
C VAL A 94 -20.76 -0.24 -18.68
N ARG A 95 -21.80 -0.35 -19.53
CA ARG A 95 -23.15 0.08 -19.16
C ARG A 95 -23.70 -0.68 -17.96
N GLN A 96 -23.59 -2.01 -17.94
CA GLN A 96 -24.03 -2.82 -16.80
C GLN A 96 -23.24 -2.49 -15.55
N GLY A 97 -21.92 -2.24 -15.66
CA GLY A 97 -21.07 -1.80 -14.57
C GLY A 97 -21.53 -0.47 -13.99
N ARG A 98 -21.75 0.54 -14.86
CA ARG A 98 -22.28 1.84 -14.46
C ARG A 98 -23.62 1.70 -13.73
N ASP A 99 -24.58 0.99 -14.30
CA ASP A 99 -25.91 0.81 -13.71
C ASP A 99 -25.82 0.15 -12.32
N ARG A 100 -24.95 -0.85 -12.18
CA ARG A 100 -24.73 -1.51 -10.90
C ARG A 100 -24.08 -0.58 -9.87
N ALA A 101 -23.10 0.25 -10.26
CA ALA A 101 -22.46 1.22 -9.39
C ALA A 101 -23.46 2.25 -8.83
N TRP A 102 -24.41 2.72 -9.66
CA TRP A 102 -25.47 3.62 -9.20
C TRP A 102 -26.45 2.95 -8.24
N GLN A 103 -26.79 1.69 -8.45
CA GLN A 103 -27.74 0.94 -7.62
C GLN A 103 -27.26 0.66 -6.19
N VAL A 104 -25.94 0.55 -5.97
CA VAL A 104 -25.40 0.21 -4.64
C VAL A 104 -25.30 1.40 -3.70
N VAL A 105 -25.54 2.62 -4.18
CA VAL A 105 -25.51 3.85 -3.39
C VAL A 105 -26.93 4.38 -3.18
N PRO A 106 -27.47 4.35 -1.95
CA PRO A 106 -28.84 4.82 -1.68
C PRO A 106 -29.04 6.32 -1.91
N ASP A 107 -28.00 7.15 -1.65
CA ASP A 107 -28.02 8.61 -1.88
C ASP A 107 -26.88 9.01 -2.83
N PRO A 108 -27.04 8.76 -4.15
CA PRO A 108 -25.96 9.01 -5.11
C PRO A 108 -25.77 10.49 -5.36
N ARG A 109 -24.50 10.94 -5.37
CA ARG A 109 -24.12 12.34 -5.57
C ARG A 109 -23.37 12.52 -6.90
N PRO A 110 -23.75 13.51 -7.73
CA PRO A 110 -23.02 13.84 -8.95
C PRO A 110 -21.65 14.48 -8.61
N GLY A 111 -20.72 14.42 -9.55
CA GLY A 111 -19.36 14.95 -9.36
C GLY A 111 -18.45 14.03 -8.55
N THR A 112 -18.69 12.73 -8.64
CA THR A 112 -17.93 11.69 -7.95
C THR A 112 -17.54 10.58 -8.94
N ILE A 113 -17.01 9.48 -8.44
CA ILE A 113 -16.73 8.24 -9.20
C ILE A 113 -17.92 7.79 -10.08
N LEU A 114 -19.16 8.02 -9.64
CA LEU A 114 -20.37 7.67 -10.42
C LEU A 114 -20.46 8.47 -11.72
N THR A 115 -20.18 9.79 -11.65
CA THR A 115 -20.15 10.65 -12.84
C THR A 115 -19.04 10.24 -13.83
N PHE A 116 -17.92 9.73 -13.33
CA PHE A 116 -16.89 9.15 -14.18
C PHE A 116 -17.41 7.93 -14.93
N PHE A 117 -18.15 7.03 -14.29
CA PHE A 117 -18.73 5.86 -14.96
C PHE A 117 -19.79 6.22 -16.01
N ASP A 118 -20.55 7.29 -15.80
CA ASP A 118 -21.45 7.82 -16.84
C ASP A 118 -20.67 8.25 -18.08
N ALA A 119 -19.64 9.06 -17.91
CA ALA A 119 -18.80 9.53 -19.00
C ALA A 119 -18.05 8.38 -19.71
N LEU A 120 -17.62 7.37 -18.96
CA LEU A 120 -17.00 6.17 -19.54
C LEU A 120 -18.01 5.39 -20.41
N ALA A 121 -19.27 5.26 -19.97
CA ALA A 121 -20.31 4.59 -20.73
C ALA A 121 -20.67 5.37 -22.01
N ASP A 122 -20.65 6.70 -21.93
CA ASP A 122 -20.88 7.57 -23.11
C ASP A 122 -19.72 7.50 -24.11
N LEU A 123 -18.47 7.43 -23.62
CA LEU A 123 -17.29 7.30 -24.47
C LEU A 123 -17.26 5.95 -25.20
N ILE A 124 -17.60 4.86 -24.50
CA ILE A 124 -17.50 3.48 -25.01
C ILE A 124 -18.85 3.03 -25.57
N GLN A 125 -19.38 3.72 -26.62
CA GLN A 125 -20.67 3.38 -27.21
C GLN A 125 -20.60 2.47 -28.44
N GLY A 126 -19.44 2.27 -29.04
CA GLY A 126 -19.29 1.46 -30.24
C GLY A 126 -17.86 0.96 -30.46
N PRO A 127 -17.63 0.07 -31.44
CA PRO A 127 -16.34 -0.55 -31.66
C PRO A 127 -15.21 0.42 -32.07
N SER A 128 -15.57 1.63 -32.51
CA SER A 128 -14.62 2.67 -32.91
C SER A 128 -14.00 3.46 -31.76
N TYR A 129 -14.47 3.27 -30.53
CA TYR A 129 -13.96 4.02 -29.34
C TYR A 129 -12.44 3.86 -29.10
N LEU A 130 -11.83 2.77 -29.58
CA LEU A 130 -10.39 2.55 -29.49
C LEU A 130 -9.58 3.30 -30.56
N ASN A 131 -10.22 3.85 -31.58
CA ASN A 131 -9.55 4.62 -32.61
C ASN A 131 -9.17 6.00 -32.05
N GLY A 132 -7.90 6.39 -32.18
CA GLY A 132 -7.41 7.67 -31.66
C GLY A 132 -7.01 7.67 -30.19
N PHE A 133 -6.78 6.51 -29.57
CA PHE A 133 -6.14 6.45 -28.25
C PHE A 133 -4.66 6.96 -28.36
N PRO A 134 -4.14 7.82 -27.42
CA PRO A 134 -4.76 8.25 -26.17
C PRO A 134 -5.63 9.51 -26.23
N ASP A 135 -5.77 10.18 -27.39
CA ASP A 135 -6.48 11.47 -27.47
C ASP A 135 -7.96 11.39 -27.09
N ASN A 136 -8.59 10.24 -27.25
CA ASN A 136 -9.97 10.03 -26.81
C ASN A 136 -10.17 9.89 -25.31
N LEU A 137 -9.13 10.00 -24.47
CA LEU A 137 -9.27 10.17 -23.01
C LEU A 137 -9.70 11.59 -22.60
N LEU A 138 -9.58 12.58 -23.48
CA LEU A 138 -9.92 13.98 -23.18
C LEU A 138 -11.33 14.16 -22.59
N PRO A 139 -12.39 13.49 -23.06
CA PRO A 139 -13.71 13.60 -22.44
C PRO A 139 -13.73 13.15 -20.99
N LEU A 140 -13.03 12.07 -20.64
CA LEU A 140 -12.90 11.57 -19.27
C LEU A 140 -12.08 12.53 -18.40
N GLU A 141 -11.00 13.10 -18.94
CA GLU A 141 -10.20 14.14 -18.27
C GLU A 141 -11.08 15.35 -17.91
N MET A 142 -11.86 15.86 -18.86
CA MET A 142 -12.77 17.00 -18.64
C MET A 142 -13.80 16.70 -17.54
N VAL A 143 -14.35 15.49 -17.50
CA VAL A 143 -15.30 15.09 -16.47
C VAL A 143 -14.61 15.06 -15.09
N VAL A 144 -13.41 14.46 -14.96
CA VAL A 144 -12.66 14.47 -13.70
C VAL A 144 -12.37 15.90 -13.25
N ARG A 145 -11.90 16.79 -14.14
CA ARG A 145 -11.70 18.22 -13.85
C ARG A 145 -12.96 18.90 -13.33
N SER A 146 -14.11 18.60 -13.92
CA SER A 146 -15.39 19.21 -13.54
C SER A 146 -15.86 18.83 -12.13
N THR A 147 -15.33 17.76 -11.53
CA THR A 147 -15.74 17.30 -10.19
C THR A 147 -15.45 18.34 -9.12
N VAL A 148 -14.40 19.15 -9.30
CA VAL A 148 -14.03 20.23 -8.35
C VAL A 148 -15.17 21.22 -8.11
N ASP A 149 -15.98 21.50 -9.15
CA ASP A 149 -17.09 22.46 -9.07
C ASP A 149 -18.41 21.84 -8.62
N ARG A 150 -18.51 20.52 -8.61
CA ARG A 150 -19.74 19.79 -8.29
C ARG A 150 -19.99 19.62 -6.81
N GLN A 151 -18.92 19.58 -5.99
CA GLN A 151 -19.03 19.39 -4.55
C GLN A 151 -18.39 20.57 -3.79
N PRO A 152 -19.11 21.18 -2.82
CA PRO A 152 -18.60 22.35 -2.08
C PRO A 152 -17.27 22.08 -1.38
N LYS A 153 -17.05 20.86 -0.87
CA LYS A 153 -15.83 20.47 -0.16
C LYS A 153 -14.63 20.36 -1.11
N LEU A 154 -14.84 19.76 -2.30
CA LEU A 154 -13.80 19.70 -3.35
C LEU A 154 -13.42 21.09 -3.84
N ARG A 155 -14.41 21.99 -4.04
CA ARG A 155 -14.16 23.38 -4.44
C ARG A 155 -13.35 24.13 -3.39
N ARG A 156 -13.64 23.99 -2.09
CA ARG A 156 -12.86 24.62 -1.01
C ARG A 156 -11.43 24.08 -0.96
N ALA A 157 -11.25 22.78 -1.21
CA ALA A 157 -9.94 22.15 -1.22
C ALA A 157 -9.17 22.40 -2.52
N GLY A 158 -9.85 22.80 -3.61
CA GLY A 158 -9.26 23.05 -4.92
C GLY A 158 -8.83 21.77 -5.64
N VAL A 159 -9.43 20.61 -5.30
CA VAL A 159 -9.01 19.31 -5.86
C VAL A 159 -10.16 18.58 -6.55
N VAL A 160 -9.80 17.70 -7.48
CA VAL A 160 -10.74 16.76 -8.12
C VAL A 160 -11.16 15.65 -7.15
N ASP A 161 -12.26 14.96 -7.47
CA ASP A 161 -12.68 13.76 -6.72
C ASP A 161 -11.65 12.63 -6.85
N ALA A 162 -11.16 12.13 -5.72
CA ALA A 162 -10.14 11.09 -5.67
C ALA A 162 -10.60 9.76 -6.29
N GLY A 163 -11.89 9.40 -6.11
CA GLY A 163 -12.48 8.21 -6.69
C GLY A 163 -12.59 8.29 -8.21
N ALA A 164 -13.04 9.43 -8.74
CA ALA A 164 -13.11 9.68 -10.17
C ALA A 164 -11.72 9.66 -10.82
N LEU A 165 -10.74 10.31 -10.20
CA LEU A 165 -9.35 10.27 -10.67
C LEU A 165 -8.78 8.86 -10.61
N GLY A 166 -9.07 8.09 -9.56
CA GLY A 166 -8.65 6.69 -9.45
C GLY A 166 -9.18 5.83 -10.60
N MET A 167 -10.42 6.02 -11.02
CA MET A 167 -10.97 5.31 -12.17
C MET A 167 -10.42 5.83 -13.51
N TYR A 168 -10.13 7.12 -13.63
CA TYR A 168 -9.39 7.66 -14.77
C TYR A 168 -8.02 6.98 -14.95
N LEU A 169 -7.29 6.81 -13.85
CA LEU A 169 -6.01 6.11 -13.85
C LEU A 169 -6.16 4.64 -14.26
N PHE A 170 -7.14 3.95 -13.66
CA PHE A 170 -7.40 2.55 -13.99
C PHE A 170 -7.75 2.38 -15.46
N PHE A 171 -8.75 3.12 -15.97
CA PHE A 171 -9.21 2.97 -17.35
C PHE A 171 -8.20 3.51 -18.35
N GLY A 172 -7.37 4.46 -17.98
CA GLY A 172 -6.24 4.86 -18.78
C GLY A 172 -5.27 3.71 -19.03
N GLY A 173 -4.80 3.01 -17.96
CA GLY A 173 -3.97 1.81 -18.08
C GLY A 173 -4.65 0.67 -18.83
N PHE A 174 -5.93 0.43 -18.51
CA PHE A 174 -6.73 -0.60 -19.15
C PHE A 174 -6.87 -0.37 -20.66
N LEU A 175 -7.31 0.82 -21.08
CA LEU A 175 -7.59 1.14 -22.49
C LEU A 175 -6.30 1.17 -23.32
N ALA A 176 -5.17 1.61 -22.76
CA ALA A 176 -3.90 1.58 -23.44
C ALA A 176 -3.53 0.16 -23.88
N VAL A 177 -3.53 -0.79 -22.97
CA VAL A 177 -3.21 -2.18 -23.29
C VAL A 177 -4.29 -2.83 -24.16
N PHE A 178 -5.56 -2.53 -23.89
CA PHE A 178 -6.67 -3.12 -24.64
C PHE A 178 -6.76 -2.62 -26.09
N SER A 179 -6.30 -1.39 -26.37
CA SER A 179 -6.18 -0.85 -27.73
C SER A 179 -4.98 -1.40 -28.49
N GLY A 180 -4.02 -2.01 -27.79
CA GLY A 180 -2.73 -2.45 -28.35
C GLY A 180 -1.69 -1.32 -28.43
N SER A 181 -1.93 -0.21 -27.74
CA SER A 181 -1.01 0.91 -27.63
C SER A 181 -0.04 0.71 -26.46
N SER A 182 1.16 1.27 -26.55
CA SER A 182 2.03 1.39 -25.38
C SER A 182 1.37 2.36 -24.38
N PRO A 183 1.35 2.08 -23.07
CA PRO A 183 0.75 2.97 -22.09
C PRO A 183 1.62 4.22 -21.89
N ALA A 184 1.61 5.12 -22.85
CA ALA A 184 2.21 6.44 -22.75
C ALA A 184 1.15 7.41 -22.22
N PHE A 185 1.05 7.55 -20.89
CA PHE A 185 0.26 8.62 -20.28
C PHE A 185 1.11 9.88 -20.14
N ARG A 186 0.47 11.04 -20.33
CA ARG A 186 1.00 12.25 -19.73
C ARG A 186 0.90 12.09 -18.19
N PRO A 187 1.93 12.49 -17.43
CA PRO A 187 1.89 12.44 -15.98
C PRO A 187 0.63 13.12 -15.43
N VAL A 188 -0.01 12.50 -14.46
CA VAL A 188 -1.27 13.00 -13.86
C VAL A 188 -1.09 14.40 -13.30
N THR A 189 0.08 14.69 -12.73
CA THR A 189 0.46 16.02 -12.23
C THR A 189 0.56 17.08 -13.32
N GLU A 190 0.94 16.72 -14.54
CA GLU A 190 0.92 17.61 -15.69
C GLU A 190 -0.51 17.75 -16.24
N THR A 191 -1.23 16.63 -16.34
CA THR A 191 -2.60 16.59 -16.86
C THR A 191 -3.55 17.42 -16.01
N PHE A 192 -3.51 17.32 -14.68
CA PHE A 192 -4.44 17.97 -13.76
C PHE A 192 -3.85 19.20 -13.05
N GLY A 193 -2.54 19.38 -13.06
CA GLY A 193 -1.87 20.54 -12.48
C GLY A 193 -2.21 20.73 -10.99
N ASP A 194 -2.64 21.95 -10.64
CA ASP A 194 -2.97 22.28 -9.25
C ASP A 194 -4.23 21.56 -8.72
N LEU A 195 -5.07 21.00 -9.60
CA LEU A 195 -6.28 20.26 -9.19
C LEU A 195 -5.98 18.94 -8.46
N VAL A 196 -4.72 18.54 -8.35
CA VAL A 196 -4.25 17.38 -7.57
C VAL A 196 -3.37 17.81 -6.38
N ARG A 197 -3.50 19.07 -5.95
CA ARG A 197 -2.84 19.64 -4.77
C ARG A 197 -3.88 20.29 -3.86
N VAL A 198 -4.03 19.80 -2.64
CA VAL A 198 -4.94 20.39 -1.67
C VAL A 198 -4.48 21.81 -1.34
N SER A 199 -5.43 22.77 -1.40
CA SER A 199 -5.15 24.16 -1.06
C SER A 199 -4.52 24.28 0.33
N PRO A 200 -3.43 25.03 0.51
CA PRO A 200 -2.81 25.25 1.83
C PRO A 200 -3.77 25.90 2.85
N SER A 201 -4.80 26.57 2.38
CA SER A 201 -5.84 27.17 3.23
C SER A 201 -6.97 26.21 3.61
N PHE A 202 -7.02 25.02 3.00
CA PHE A 202 -8.06 24.05 3.32
C PHE A 202 -7.85 23.48 4.72
N ARG A 203 -8.90 23.58 5.52
CA ARG A 203 -9.00 22.93 6.83
C ARG A 203 -10.36 22.27 6.91
N ASP A 204 -10.39 21.09 7.45
CA ASP A 204 -11.60 20.33 7.72
C ASP A 204 -11.65 19.97 9.21
N GLU A 205 -12.83 19.98 9.80
CA GLU A 205 -12.98 19.53 11.18
C GLU A 205 -12.81 18.00 11.23
N PRO A 206 -12.02 17.47 12.18
CA PRO A 206 -11.89 16.03 12.33
C PRO A 206 -13.24 15.39 12.63
N GLU A 207 -13.62 14.43 11.80
CA GLU A 207 -14.89 13.71 11.98
C GLU A 207 -14.76 12.64 13.06
N ARG A 208 -15.78 12.52 13.91
CA ARG A 208 -15.86 11.47 14.93
C ARG A 208 -16.67 10.29 14.41
N GLY A 209 -16.36 9.10 14.90
CA GLY A 209 -17.07 7.89 14.54
C GLY A 209 -16.17 6.84 13.91
N TYR A 210 -16.79 5.90 13.26
CA TYR A 210 -16.13 4.73 12.68
C TYR A 210 -16.55 4.55 11.22
N CYS A 211 -15.56 4.27 10.38
CA CYS A 211 -15.75 3.74 9.03
C CYS A 211 -15.81 2.22 9.15
N ILE A 212 -16.90 1.60 8.72
CA ILE A 212 -17.15 0.18 8.88
C ILE A 212 -17.39 -0.48 7.52
N ASP A 213 -16.67 -1.56 7.29
CA ASP A 213 -16.92 -2.51 6.22
C ASP A 213 -17.28 -3.87 6.81
N THR A 214 -18.47 -4.40 6.50
CA THR A 214 -18.92 -5.69 7.01
C THR A 214 -19.44 -6.59 5.89
N VAL A 215 -19.27 -7.89 6.10
CA VAL A 215 -19.83 -8.93 5.22
C VAL A 215 -20.76 -9.79 6.05
N LEU A 216 -21.99 -9.90 5.57
CA LEU A 216 -22.99 -10.81 6.13
C LEU A 216 -23.20 -11.99 5.20
N ARG A 217 -23.37 -13.18 5.75
CA ARG A 217 -23.96 -14.28 5.01
C ARG A 217 -25.47 -14.10 5.05
N ASN A 218 -26.06 -13.80 3.90
CA ASN A 218 -27.47 -13.46 3.81
C ASN A 218 -28.35 -14.70 3.95
N THR A 219 -29.23 -14.70 4.96
CA THR A 219 -30.20 -15.78 5.18
C THR A 219 -31.65 -15.34 4.98
N GLY A 220 -31.92 -14.08 4.54
CA GLY A 220 -33.27 -13.48 4.54
C GLY A 220 -33.72 -12.78 3.26
N ASP A 221 -35.02 -12.44 3.24
CA ASP A 221 -35.72 -11.78 2.13
C ASP A 221 -35.23 -10.34 1.91
N GLY A 222 -34.65 -10.09 0.72
CA GLY A 222 -33.85 -8.89 0.41
C GLY A 222 -34.59 -7.54 0.37
N ARG A 223 -35.91 -7.50 0.32
CA ARG A 223 -36.67 -6.25 0.08
C ARG A 223 -36.91 -5.37 1.31
N LYS A 224 -36.91 -5.94 2.50
CA LYS A 224 -36.99 -5.18 3.77
C LYS A 224 -35.67 -4.58 4.20
N THR A 225 -34.62 -4.92 3.50
CA THR A 225 -33.21 -4.70 3.85
C THR A 225 -32.73 -3.28 3.51
N GLU A 226 -33.16 -2.70 2.37
CA GLU A 226 -32.59 -1.44 1.86
C GLU A 226 -32.91 -0.21 2.73
N ALA A 227 -34.16 -0.04 3.14
CA ALA A 227 -34.57 1.09 3.98
C ALA A 227 -33.94 1.03 5.39
N LEU A 228 -33.76 -0.19 5.94
CA LEU A 228 -33.14 -0.37 7.23
C LEU A 228 -31.61 -0.22 7.15
N LEU A 229 -30.99 -0.71 6.07
CA LEU A 229 -29.55 -0.54 5.84
C LEU A 229 -29.18 0.94 5.67
N ALA A 230 -30.03 1.74 4.98
CA ALA A 230 -29.87 3.19 4.91
C ALA A 230 -29.92 3.87 6.30
N SER A 231 -30.52 3.21 7.31
CA SER A 231 -30.60 3.72 8.70
C SER A 231 -29.39 3.36 9.58
N LEU A 232 -28.38 2.65 9.06
CA LEU A 232 -27.18 2.25 9.82
C LEU A 232 -26.28 3.44 10.15
N GLY A 233 -26.24 4.43 9.27
CA GLY A 233 -25.39 5.60 9.39
C GLY A 233 -25.35 6.41 8.10
N GLU A 234 -24.24 7.11 7.89
CA GLU A 234 -23.97 7.92 6.69
C GLU A 234 -23.10 7.15 5.69
N SER A 235 -23.01 7.65 4.46
CA SER A 235 -22.14 7.11 3.40
C SER A 235 -22.36 5.61 3.14
N VAL A 236 -23.62 5.17 3.18
CA VAL A 236 -23.97 3.75 3.06
C VAL A 236 -23.78 3.27 1.61
N VAL A 237 -23.07 2.16 1.44
CA VAL A 237 -22.95 1.42 0.17
C VAL A 237 -23.28 -0.04 0.42
N VAL A 238 -24.16 -0.62 -0.41
CA VAL A 238 -24.65 -1.99 -0.22
C VAL A 238 -24.43 -2.82 -1.48
N GLY A 239 -23.44 -3.72 -1.42
CA GLY A 239 -23.17 -4.71 -2.47
C GLY A 239 -23.76 -6.08 -2.13
N ARG A 240 -24.20 -6.82 -3.15
CA ARG A 240 -24.72 -8.18 -2.99
C ARG A 240 -24.12 -9.09 -4.06
N GLU A 241 -23.69 -10.27 -3.65
CA GLU A 241 -23.25 -11.35 -4.51
C GLU A 241 -23.69 -12.67 -3.88
N GLU A 242 -24.60 -13.40 -4.55
CA GLU A 242 -25.18 -14.65 -4.07
C GLU A 242 -25.71 -14.59 -2.63
N ASP A 243 -25.08 -15.38 -1.72
CA ASP A 243 -25.42 -15.47 -0.30
C ASP A 243 -24.70 -14.40 0.57
N CYS A 244 -23.87 -13.56 -0.04
CA CYS A 244 -23.11 -12.54 0.65
C CYS A 244 -23.69 -11.13 0.44
N LEU A 245 -23.80 -10.39 1.55
CA LEU A 245 -24.15 -8.98 1.60
C LEU A 245 -22.96 -8.20 2.15
N LYS A 246 -22.38 -7.33 1.33
CA LYS A 246 -21.33 -6.40 1.75
C LYS A 246 -21.96 -5.05 2.04
N ILE A 247 -21.63 -4.47 3.20
CA ILE A 247 -22.14 -3.17 3.60
C ILE A 247 -20.97 -2.32 4.08
N HIS A 248 -20.88 -1.13 3.52
CA HIS A 248 -20.03 -0.05 4.01
C HIS A 248 -20.90 1.06 4.59
N PHE A 249 -20.49 1.65 5.72
CA PHE A 249 -21.19 2.79 6.33
C PHE A 249 -20.32 3.49 7.36
N HIS A 250 -20.66 4.76 7.66
CA HIS A 250 -20.06 5.53 8.75
C HIS A 250 -21.05 5.64 9.91
N THR A 251 -20.59 5.45 11.15
CA THR A 251 -21.47 5.50 12.34
C THR A 251 -20.76 6.04 13.56
N GLN A 252 -21.51 6.69 14.44
CA GLN A 252 -21.03 7.13 15.75
C GLN A 252 -21.06 5.99 16.80
N ASP A 253 -21.89 4.96 16.57
CA ASP A 253 -22.14 3.88 17.51
C ASP A 253 -22.08 2.50 16.80
N LYS A 254 -20.88 1.93 16.78
CA LYS A 254 -20.62 0.65 16.13
C LYS A 254 -21.37 -0.53 16.78
N GLU A 255 -21.57 -0.49 18.09
CA GLU A 255 -22.26 -1.56 18.81
C GLU A 255 -23.75 -1.57 18.47
N ARG A 256 -24.37 -0.40 18.39
CA ARG A 256 -25.75 -0.27 17.96
C ARG A 256 -25.92 -0.70 16.49
N ALA A 257 -25.01 -0.30 15.63
CA ALA A 257 -24.99 -0.70 14.22
C ALA A 257 -24.88 -2.23 14.09
N ARG A 258 -23.98 -2.86 14.84
CA ARG A 258 -23.80 -4.32 14.84
C ARG A 258 -25.07 -5.07 15.29
N LYS A 259 -25.75 -4.56 16.34
CA LYS A 259 -27.04 -5.13 16.80
C LYS A 259 -28.13 -5.03 15.73
N LYS A 260 -28.17 -3.92 14.97
CA LYS A 260 -29.12 -3.74 13.87
C LYS A 260 -28.88 -4.72 12.72
N LEU A 261 -27.65 -5.19 12.54
CA LEU A 261 -27.29 -6.12 11.46
C LEU A 261 -27.63 -7.58 11.77
N ASN A 262 -27.71 -7.98 13.04
CA ASN A 262 -27.99 -9.36 13.45
C ASN A 262 -29.23 -10.00 12.77
N PRO A 263 -30.34 -9.29 12.49
CA PRO A 263 -31.50 -9.89 11.82
C PRO A 263 -31.28 -10.21 10.34
N PHE A 264 -30.17 -9.74 9.71
CA PHE A 264 -29.93 -9.88 8.27
C PHE A 264 -29.03 -11.05 7.90
N GLY A 265 -28.41 -11.69 8.89
CA GLY A 265 -27.55 -12.82 8.69
C GLY A 265 -26.34 -12.84 9.62
N ASP A 266 -25.51 -13.87 9.47
CA ASP A 266 -24.28 -14.01 10.24
C ASP A 266 -23.20 -13.07 9.75
N VAL A 267 -22.60 -12.29 10.64
CA VAL A 267 -21.43 -11.45 10.34
C VAL A 267 -20.21 -12.35 10.15
N ILE A 268 -19.76 -12.50 8.91
CA ILE A 268 -18.58 -13.31 8.53
C ILE A 268 -17.32 -12.47 8.30
N GLY A 269 -17.44 -11.15 8.28
CA GLY A 269 -16.34 -10.21 8.18
C GLY A 269 -16.72 -8.87 8.78
N TRP A 270 -15.78 -8.27 9.52
CA TRP A 270 -15.93 -6.95 10.12
C TRP A 270 -14.60 -6.25 10.17
N THR A 271 -14.53 -5.06 9.60
CA THR A 271 -13.39 -4.15 9.74
C THR A 271 -13.88 -2.77 10.11
N GLU A 272 -13.09 -2.09 10.93
CA GLU A 272 -13.40 -0.76 11.42
C GLU A 272 -12.16 0.12 11.44
N ASP A 273 -12.33 1.37 11.05
CA ASP A 273 -11.31 2.41 11.14
C ASP A 273 -11.87 3.58 11.95
N ASP A 274 -11.02 4.21 12.77
CA ASP A 274 -11.37 5.39 13.57
C ASP A 274 -11.24 6.64 12.70
N LEU A 275 -12.37 7.28 12.36
CA LEU A 275 -12.42 8.46 11.50
C LEU A 275 -11.69 9.66 12.13
N TYR A 276 -11.74 9.82 13.46
CA TYR A 276 -11.05 10.91 14.13
C TYR A 276 -9.53 10.75 13.99
N ALA A 277 -9.02 9.56 14.16
CA ALA A 277 -7.60 9.28 13.98
C ALA A 277 -7.15 9.55 12.53
N GLN A 278 -7.91 9.08 11.53
CA GLN A 278 -7.61 9.27 10.12
C GLN A 278 -7.64 10.75 9.72
N THR A 279 -8.73 11.46 10.03
CA THR A 279 -8.90 12.88 9.67
C THR A 279 -7.94 13.80 10.40
N SER A 280 -7.54 13.46 11.64
CA SER A 280 -6.52 14.19 12.38
C SER A 280 -5.12 14.07 11.75
N VAL A 281 -4.81 12.93 11.16
CA VAL A 281 -3.54 12.74 10.42
C VAL A 281 -3.56 13.49 9.10
N PHE A 282 -4.69 13.48 8.39
CA PHE A 282 -4.86 14.18 7.12
C PHE A 282 -4.64 15.70 7.25
N ASN A 283 -5.12 16.29 8.33
CA ASN A 283 -5.02 17.73 8.60
C ASN A 283 -3.62 18.21 9.06
N ARG A 284 -2.63 17.33 9.20
CA ARG A 284 -1.27 17.76 9.56
C ARG A 284 -0.61 18.47 8.40
N GLU A 285 0.00 19.61 8.69
CA GLU A 285 0.79 20.33 7.69
C GLU A 285 2.00 19.47 7.24
N PRO A 286 2.23 19.32 5.93
CA PRO A 286 3.42 18.65 5.45
C PRO A 286 4.66 19.44 5.87
N LYS A 287 5.66 18.75 6.41
CA LYS A 287 6.95 19.36 6.74
C LYS A 287 7.66 19.81 5.46
N HIS A 288 8.18 21.01 5.46
CA HIS A 288 9.00 21.50 4.35
C HIS A 288 10.43 20.94 4.53
N LEU A 289 10.75 19.92 3.78
CA LEU A 289 12.08 19.31 3.79
C LEU A 289 12.86 19.71 2.53
N PRO A 290 14.20 19.86 2.60
CA PRO A 290 15.03 20.22 1.45
C PRO A 290 15.05 19.11 0.37
N VAL A 291 14.71 17.88 0.74
CA VAL A 291 14.59 16.72 -0.16
C VAL A 291 13.51 15.78 0.35
N HIS A 292 12.68 15.28 -0.56
CA HIS A 292 11.70 14.25 -0.23
C HIS A 292 12.38 12.88 -0.15
N ILE A 293 12.07 12.10 0.90
CA ILE A 293 12.64 10.77 1.10
C ILE A 293 11.69 9.71 0.54
N MET A 294 12.23 8.82 -0.26
CA MET A 294 11.59 7.63 -0.78
C MET A 294 12.41 6.40 -0.37
N THR A 295 11.76 5.30 -0.03
CA THR A 295 12.43 4.04 0.30
C THR A 295 11.56 2.84 -0.02
N ASP A 296 12.15 1.64 -0.04
CA ASP A 296 11.38 0.40 -0.17
C ASP A 296 10.69 0.03 1.15
N ALA A 297 9.47 -0.48 1.09
CA ALA A 297 8.71 -0.95 2.25
C ALA A 297 9.42 -2.08 3.02
N ALA A 298 10.35 -2.77 2.36
CA ALA A 298 11.24 -3.76 2.95
C ALA A 298 12.08 -3.23 4.14
N GLY A 299 12.07 -1.93 4.41
CA GLY A 299 12.74 -1.29 5.55
C GLY A 299 12.02 -1.41 6.90
N SER A 300 10.98 -2.22 7.03
CA SER A 300 10.20 -2.38 8.28
C SER A 300 9.59 -1.08 8.83
N LEU A 301 9.21 -0.17 7.92
CA LEU A 301 8.41 1.01 8.22
C LEU A 301 6.95 0.73 7.94
N THR A 302 6.05 1.10 8.86
CA THR A 302 4.63 1.02 8.58
C THR A 302 4.18 2.17 7.68
N ARG A 303 3.07 2.00 6.98
CA ARG A 303 2.51 3.04 6.11
C ARG A 303 2.11 4.29 6.92
N GLU A 304 1.55 4.11 8.10
CA GLU A 304 1.17 5.18 9.02
C GLU A 304 2.39 5.99 9.47
N GLU A 305 3.49 5.30 9.79
CA GLU A 305 4.75 5.94 10.16
C GLU A 305 5.36 6.71 9.00
N ALA A 306 5.41 6.11 7.82
CA ALA A 306 5.92 6.75 6.60
C ALA A 306 5.07 7.99 6.24
N LYS A 307 3.74 7.89 6.31
CA LYS A 307 2.81 9.02 6.11
C LYS A 307 3.06 10.14 7.13
N ALA A 308 3.24 9.79 8.41
CA ALA A 308 3.51 10.77 9.46
C ALA A 308 4.85 11.50 9.30
N LEU A 309 5.84 10.84 8.70
CA LEU A 309 7.18 11.38 8.42
C LEU A 309 7.30 12.03 7.03
N GLY A 310 6.27 11.94 6.19
CA GLY A 310 6.31 12.43 4.81
C GLY A 310 7.24 11.62 3.91
N ILE A 311 7.36 10.30 4.14
CA ILE A 311 8.19 9.39 3.36
C ILE A 311 7.31 8.62 2.36
N THR A 312 7.77 8.47 1.12
CA THR A 312 7.13 7.57 0.15
C THR A 312 7.69 6.15 0.27
N LEU A 313 6.80 5.16 0.41
CA LEU A 313 7.16 3.75 0.37
C LEU A 313 6.92 3.15 -1.02
N LEU A 314 7.88 2.36 -1.49
CA LEU A 314 7.73 1.47 -2.64
C LEU A 314 7.46 0.05 -2.15
N ASP A 315 6.26 -0.41 -2.40
CA ASP A 315 5.83 -1.74 -1.97
C ASP A 315 6.41 -2.86 -2.86
N SER A 316 6.68 -3.98 -2.24
CA SER A 316 6.69 -5.31 -2.87
C SER A 316 5.32 -5.95 -2.68
N TYR A 317 5.01 -6.99 -3.44
CA TYR A 317 3.75 -7.72 -3.34
C TYR A 317 3.92 -9.02 -2.57
N ILE A 318 3.00 -9.27 -1.65
CA ILE A 318 2.85 -10.54 -0.96
C ILE A 318 1.65 -11.25 -1.56
N THR A 319 1.87 -12.50 -1.96
CA THR A 319 0.80 -13.37 -2.42
C THR A 319 0.56 -14.47 -1.40
N ILE A 320 -0.65 -14.52 -0.85
CA ILE A 320 -1.13 -15.55 0.07
C ILE A 320 -2.24 -16.32 -0.65
N GLY A 321 -1.99 -17.57 -1.01
CA GLY A 321 -2.92 -18.32 -1.86
C GLY A 321 -3.17 -17.57 -3.17
N ASP A 322 -4.40 -17.13 -3.38
CA ASP A 322 -4.84 -16.42 -4.58
C ASP A 322 -4.89 -14.89 -4.45
N GLN A 323 -4.64 -14.35 -3.27
CA GLN A 323 -4.65 -12.91 -3.04
C GLN A 323 -3.25 -12.34 -3.15
N SER A 324 -3.07 -11.25 -3.92
CA SER A 324 -1.81 -10.53 -4.06
C SER A 324 -2.02 -9.05 -3.72
N LEU A 325 -1.36 -8.58 -2.67
CA LEU A 325 -1.46 -7.20 -2.17
C LEU A 325 -0.08 -6.58 -1.96
N PRO A 326 0.04 -5.25 -2.03
CA PRO A 326 1.21 -4.53 -1.52
C PRO A 326 1.46 -4.92 -0.06
N GLU A 327 2.72 -5.13 0.32
CA GLU A 327 3.06 -5.62 1.65
C GLU A 327 2.55 -4.72 2.78
N THR A 328 2.52 -3.40 2.58
CA THR A 328 2.05 -2.45 3.60
C THR A 328 0.51 -2.41 3.75
N TYR A 329 -0.23 -3.14 2.91
CA TYR A 329 -1.70 -3.27 2.99
C TYR A 329 -2.16 -4.56 3.67
N LEU A 330 -1.21 -5.43 4.03
CA LEU A 330 -1.46 -6.66 4.78
C LEU A 330 -1.11 -6.48 6.26
N THR A 331 -1.82 -7.22 7.11
CA THR A 331 -1.44 -7.32 8.53
C THR A 331 -0.41 -8.43 8.72
N PRO A 332 0.50 -8.31 9.71
CA PRO A 332 1.43 -9.38 10.05
C PRO A 332 0.71 -10.71 10.36
N ASP A 333 -0.41 -10.65 11.07
CA ASP A 333 -1.18 -11.85 11.43
C ASP A 333 -1.67 -12.61 10.19
N ALA A 334 -2.19 -11.90 9.18
CA ALA A 334 -2.64 -12.54 7.94
C ALA A 334 -1.52 -13.34 7.24
N LEU A 335 -0.28 -12.82 7.25
CA LEU A 335 0.87 -13.50 6.69
C LEU A 335 1.26 -14.74 7.53
N TYR A 336 1.47 -14.54 8.83
CA TYR A 336 2.04 -15.59 9.67
C TYR A 336 1.04 -16.71 9.97
N ASP A 337 -0.25 -16.42 10.06
CA ASP A 337 -1.30 -17.45 10.19
C ASP A 337 -1.40 -18.30 8.92
N ALA A 338 -1.35 -17.66 7.74
CA ALA A 338 -1.29 -18.39 6.48
C ALA A 338 -0.07 -19.32 6.40
N MET A 339 1.12 -18.83 6.81
CA MET A 339 2.34 -19.65 6.84
C MET A 339 2.24 -20.83 7.81
N ARG A 340 1.63 -20.64 9.01
CA ARG A 340 1.41 -21.72 9.98
C ARG A 340 0.43 -22.78 9.47
N LEU A 341 -0.57 -22.36 8.71
CA LEU A 341 -1.55 -23.25 8.07
C LEU A 341 -1.00 -23.93 6.82
N GLY A 342 0.28 -23.69 6.46
CA GLY A 342 0.91 -24.27 5.26
C GLY A 342 0.39 -23.67 3.95
N VAL A 343 -0.31 -22.54 3.97
CA VAL A 343 -0.72 -21.83 2.76
C VAL A 343 0.53 -21.30 2.06
N ARG A 344 0.60 -21.48 0.76
CA ARG A 344 1.73 -20.99 -0.03
C ARG A 344 1.78 -19.47 0.01
N VAL A 345 2.91 -18.93 0.47
CA VAL A 345 3.23 -17.50 0.46
C VAL A 345 4.38 -17.25 -0.51
N THR A 346 4.27 -16.22 -1.34
CA THR A 346 5.33 -15.78 -2.24
C THR A 346 5.44 -14.27 -2.25
N THR A 347 6.63 -13.76 -2.58
CA THR A 347 6.91 -12.35 -2.74
C THR A 347 7.24 -12.03 -4.19
N SER A 348 6.87 -10.84 -4.65
CA SER A 348 7.27 -10.33 -5.95
C SER A 348 7.50 -8.82 -5.90
N GLN A 349 8.34 -8.32 -6.79
CA GLN A 349 8.42 -6.87 -7.02
C GLN A 349 7.17 -6.38 -7.76
N ALA A 350 6.86 -5.09 -7.64
CA ALA A 350 5.96 -4.43 -8.56
C ALA A 350 6.50 -4.52 -10.00
N SER A 351 5.62 -4.48 -11.00
CA SER A 351 6.03 -4.52 -12.41
C SER A 351 6.89 -3.30 -12.78
N LEU A 352 7.64 -3.40 -13.87
CA LEU A 352 8.40 -2.27 -14.38
C LEU A 352 7.49 -1.07 -14.67
N PHE A 353 6.31 -1.32 -15.26
CA PHE A 353 5.34 -0.28 -15.57
C PHE A 353 4.87 0.43 -14.29
N GLU A 354 4.45 -0.31 -13.27
CA GLU A 354 4.01 0.26 -11.99
C GLU A 354 5.12 1.08 -11.32
N ARG A 355 6.36 0.59 -11.34
CA ARG A 355 7.51 1.31 -10.78
C ARG A 355 7.82 2.60 -11.52
N HIS A 356 7.81 2.58 -12.85
CA HIS A 356 8.03 3.76 -13.68
C HIS A 356 6.96 4.83 -13.39
N GLN A 357 5.69 4.45 -13.34
CA GLN A 357 4.59 5.33 -12.97
C GLN A 357 4.74 5.89 -11.54
N LYS A 358 5.27 5.08 -10.60
CA LYS A 358 5.54 5.54 -9.23
C LYS A 358 6.66 6.59 -9.19
N TYR A 359 7.74 6.41 -9.93
CA TYR A 359 8.81 7.40 -10.02
C TYR A 359 8.30 8.72 -10.60
N GLU A 360 7.49 8.67 -11.65
CA GLU A 360 6.81 9.84 -12.22
C GLU A 360 5.91 10.53 -11.20
N SER A 361 5.11 9.77 -10.44
CA SER A 361 4.24 10.29 -9.40
C SER A 361 5.00 11.07 -8.33
N VAL A 362 6.14 10.54 -7.90
CA VAL A 362 6.97 11.17 -6.87
C VAL A 362 7.66 12.43 -7.41
N LEU A 363 8.31 12.35 -8.56
CA LEU A 363 8.96 13.52 -9.19
C LEU A 363 7.98 14.60 -9.64
N GLY A 364 6.74 14.24 -9.99
CA GLY A 364 5.67 15.21 -10.26
C GLY A 364 5.17 15.93 -9.01
N SER A 365 5.43 15.37 -7.82
CA SER A 365 4.97 15.91 -6.54
C SER A 365 6.06 16.68 -5.78
N TYR A 366 7.35 16.38 -6.00
CA TYR A 366 8.48 16.93 -5.25
C TYR A 366 9.62 17.39 -6.17
N GLU A 367 10.28 18.49 -5.81
CA GLU A 367 11.36 19.06 -6.60
C GLU A 367 12.65 18.23 -6.55
N GLN A 368 13.01 17.75 -5.36
CA GLN A 368 14.18 16.93 -5.10
C GLN A 368 13.76 15.67 -4.34
N VAL A 369 14.26 14.52 -4.75
CA VAL A 369 13.93 13.22 -4.15
C VAL A 369 15.21 12.44 -3.85
N LEU A 370 15.32 11.91 -2.65
CA LEU A 370 16.34 10.94 -2.24
C LEU A 370 15.72 9.56 -2.09
N TYR A 371 16.10 8.63 -2.95
CA TYR A 371 15.68 7.25 -2.86
C TYR A 371 16.74 6.39 -2.16
N LEU A 372 16.43 5.99 -0.92
CA LEU A 372 17.19 5.00 -0.17
C LEU A 372 16.73 3.61 -0.61
N CYS A 373 17.38 3.07 -1.63
CA CYS A 373 17.01 1.83 -2.28
C CYS A 373 17.50 0.63 -1.46
N VAL A 374 16.65 -0.40 -1.31
CA VAL A 374 17.10 -1.68 -0.78
C VAL A 374 18.31 -2.20 -1.57
N GLY A 375 19.27 -2.78 -0.89
CA GLY A 375 20.54 -3.20 -1.49
C GLY A 375 20.36 -4.03 -2.77
N SER A 376 21.11 -3.69 -3.82
CA SER A 376 21.07 -4.35 -5.12
C SER A 376 21.41 -5.86 -5.05
N VAL A 377 22.11 -6.26 -4.00
CA VAL A 377 22.39 -7.68 -3.70
C VAL A 377 21.14 -8.48 -3.34
N TYR A 378 20.08 -7.82 -2.90
CA TYR A 378 18.81 -8.46 -2.49
C TYR A 378 17.72 -8.37 -3.55
N THR A 379 17.70 -7.29 -4.34
CA THR A 379 16.64 -7.03 -5.32
C THR A 379 17.18 -6.32 -6.56
N GLY A 380 16.39 -6.32 -7.65
CA GLY A 380 16.69 -5.56 -8.87
C GLY A 380 16.26 -4.09 -8.83
N ASN A 381 15.77 -3.56 -7.68
CA ASN A 381 15.16 -2.23 -7.61
C ASN A 381 16.11 -1.10 -8.02
N HIS A 382 17.35 -1.15 -7.53
CA HIS A 382 18.39 -0.17 -7.88
C HIS A 382 18.63 -0.11 -9.40
N ARG A 383 18.78 -1.27 -10.04
CA ARG A 383 18.96 -1.33 -11.50
C ARG A 383 17.76 -0.73 -12.23
N THR A 384 16.55 -1.09 -11.81
CA THR A 384 15.29 -0.61 -12.42
C THR A 384 15.21 0.92 -12.38
N VAL A 385 15.48 1.54 -11.23
CA VAL A 385 15.40 3.00 -11.11
C VAL A 385 16.53 3.70 -11.87
N MET A 386 17.74 3.13 -11.89
CA MET A 386 18.87 3.70 -12.63
C MET A 386 18.66 3.64 -14.15
N ASP A 387 18.04 2.56 -14.65
CA ASP A 387 17.69 2.45 -16.06
C ASP A 387 16.58 3.44 -16.44
N TRP A 388 15.53 3.60 -15.63
CA TRP A 388 14.49 4.59 -15.84
C TRP A 388 15.03 6.03 -15.78
N LYS A 389 15.89 6.35 -14.82
CA LYS A 389 16.44 7.68 -14.58
C LYS A 389 17.19 8.22 -15.80
N LYS A 390 17.90 7.38 -16.56
CA LYS A 390 18.68 7.79 -17.74
C LYS A 390 17.83 8.54 -18.77
N ASP A 391 16.59 8.09 -18.96
CA ASP A 391 15.72 8.60 -20.02
C ASP A 391 14.68 9.62 -19.50
N HIS A 392 14.39 9.63 -18.18
CA HIS A 392 13.25 10.36 -17.62
C HIS A 392 13.62 11.43 -16.57
N ASP A 393 14.89 11.49 -16.13
CA ASP A 393 15.35 12.49 -15.14
C ASP A 393 16.56 13.28 -15.61
N PRO A 394 16.46 14.06 -16.72
CA PRO A 394 17.58 14.86 -17.23
C PRO A 394 18.02 15.95 -16.26
N GLY A 395 17.12 16.40 -15.37
CA GLY A 395 17.41 17.39 -14.34
C GLY A 395 18.11 16.84 -13.10
N ASN A 396 18.38 15.52 -13.04
CA ASN A 396 19.01 14.83 -11.91
C ASN A 396 18.34 15.14 -10.56
N ARG A 397 17.00 15.21 -10.55
CA ARG A 397 16.17 15.51 -9.38
C ARG A 397 16.04 14.32 -8.43
N LEU A 398 16.27 13.11 -8.92
CA LEU A 398 16.23 11.86 -8.17
C LEU A 398 17.64 11.41 -7.81
N ALA A 399 18.08 11.63 -6.58
CA ALA A 399 19.27 10.99 -6.04
C ALA A 399 18.93 9.56 -5.62
N VAL A 400 19.74 8.57 -6.02
CA VAL A 400 19.52 7.14 -5.70
C VAL A 400 20.74 6.60 -4.99
N LEU A 401 20.55 6.05 -3.80
CA LEU A 401 21.59 5.36 -3.04
C LEU A 401 21.30 3.86 -2.99
N ASP A 402 22.23 3.04 -3.49
CA ASP A 402 22.26 1.60 -3.23
C ASP A 402 22.73 1.38 -1.79
N THR A 403 21.81 1.20 -0.88
CA THR A 403 22.14 1.18 0.56
C THR A 403 22.89 -0.08 0.99
N GLY A 404 22.92 -1.13 0.17
CA GLY A 404 23.41 -2.45 0.59
C GLY A 404 22.65 -3.01 1.81
N ALA A 405 21.50 -2.43 2.16
CA ALA A 405 20.71 -2.76 3.32
C ALA A 405 19.34 -3.34 2.93
N ALA A 406 18.72 -4.06 3.85
CA ALA A 406 17.34 -4.52 3.79
C ALA A 406 16.79 -4.52 5.22
N SER A 407 15.50 -4.85 5.41
CA SER A 407 14.91 -5.02 6.73
C SER A 407 15.17 -3.82 7.66
N GLY A 408 15.39 -4.04 8.94
CA GLY A 408 15.59 -2.97 9.91
C GLY A 408 16.82 -2.10 9.68
N ARG A 409 17.86 -2.63 9.03
CA ARG A 409 19.03 -1.81 8.67
C ARG A 409 18.65 -0.69 7.71
N LEU A 410 17.82 -0.97 6.71
CA LEU A 410 17.25 0.05 5.84
C LEU A 410 16.31 0.98 6.62
N GLY A 411 15.52 0.43 7.55
CA GLY A 411 14.60 1.21 8.37
C GLY A 411 15.29 2.24 9.27
N VAL A 412 16.33 1.83 10.02
CA VAL A 412 17.08 2.77 10.88
C VAL A 412 17.79 3.84 10.07
N LEU A 413 18.32 3.48 8.88
CA LEU A 413 18.93 4.42 7.95
C LEU A 413 17.90 5.45 7.48
N THR A 414 16.72 5.00 7.06
CA THR A 414 15.65 5.88 6.58
C THR A 414 15.14 6.83 7.66
N LEU A 415 14.89 6.31 8.88
CA LEU A 415 14.45 7.13 10.00
C LEU A 415 15.47 8.18 10.42
N ALA A 416 16.76 7.82 10.42
CA ALA A 416 17.83 8.75 10.75
C ALA A 416 18.00 9.83 9.66
N THR A 417 17.93 9.44 8.39
CA THR A 417 17.98 10.39 7.28
C THR A 417 16.80 11.36 7.32
N ALA A 418 15.59 10.87 7.65
CA ALA A 418 14.42 11.73 7.80
C ALA A 418 14.58 12.72 8.98
N ALA A 419 15.08 12.24 10.12
CA ALA A 419 15.34 13.11 11.29
C ALA A 419 16.44 14.16 11.00
N PHE A 420 17.44 13.80 10.21
CA PHE A 420 18.47 14.77 9.77
C PHE A 420 17.91 15.79 8.79
N ALA A 421 17.08 15.35 7.82
CA ALA A 421 16.46 16.22 6.83
C ALA A 421 15.59 17.33 7.46
N GLU A 422 14.98 17.08 8.63
CA GLU A 422 14.22 18.11 9.37
C GLU A 422 15.10 19.26 9.88
N LYS A 423 16.40 19.05 10.01
CA LYS A 423 17.38 20.04 10.52
C LYS A 423 18.25 20.60 9.41
N ALA A 424 18.29 19.94 8.27
CA ALA A 424 19.12 20.34 7.12
C ALA A 424 18.47 21.45 6.31
N SER A 425 19.31 22.29 5.69
CA SER A 425 18.87 23.36 4.79
C SER A 425 19.07 23.01 3.32
N ARG A 426 19.86 21.98 3.01
CA ARG A 426 20.25 21.61 1.66
C ARG A 426 20.07 20.11 1.42
N ALA A 427 19.65 19.74 0.22
CA ALA A 427 19.47 18.34 -0.18
C ALA A 427 20.79 17.55 -0.16
N GLU A 428 21.88 18.18 -0.59
CA GLU A 428 23.21 17.55 -0.65
C GLU A 428 23.70 17.12 0.74
N ASP A 429 23.40 17.91 1.78
CA ASP A 429 23.80 17.60 3.15
C ASP A 429 23.05 16.35 3.67
N VAL A 430 21.78 16.18 3.24
CA VAL A 430 20.98 15.00 3.58
C VAL A 430 21.51 13.75 2.87
N VAL A 431 21.89 13.87 1.60
CA VAL A 431 22.49 12.77 0.83
C VAL A 431 23.81 12.35 1.47
N ALA A 432 24.70 13.30 1.77
CA ALA A 432 26.00 13.01 2.40
C ALA A 432 25.85 12.34 3.79
N TYR A 433 24.85 12.80 4.58
CA TYR A 433 24.53 12.15 5.85
C TYR A 433 24.09 10.71 5.66
N ALA A 434 23.21 10.45 4.67
CA ALA A 434 22.72 9.10 4.39
C ALA A 434 23.86 8.15 3.97
N GLU A 435 24.78 8.62 3.10
CA GLU A 435 25.99 7.86 2.69
C GLU A 435 26.88 7.51 3.87
N GLU A 436 27.11 8.46 4.79
CA GLU A 436 27.89 8.20 6.00
C GLU A 436 27.16 7.21 6.95
N ALA A 437 25.86 7.39 7.14
CA ALA A 437 25.03 6.55 8.00
C ALA A 437 24.96 5.09 7.51
N MET A 438 24.99 4.84 6.20
CA MET A 438 25.03 3.49 5.61
C MET A 438 26.19 2.64 6.16
N ASN A 439 27.34 3.25 6.41
CA ASN A 439 28.52 2.56 6.92
C ASN A 439 28.45 2.24 8.42
N ARG A 440 27.56 2.92 9.15
CA ARG A 440 27.39 2.78 10.61
C ARG A 440 26.22 1.89 11.01
N ALA A 441 25.21 1.76 10.12
CA ALA A 441 24.03 0.96 10.39
C ALA A 441 24.35 -0.54 10.41
N GLY A 442 23.82 -1.24 11.41
CA GLY A 442 23.97 -2.70 11.55
C GLY A 442 22.64 -3.38 11.84
N GLU A 443 22.60 -4.70 11.60
CA GLU A 443 21.43 -5.53 11.92
C GLU A 443 21.82 -6.98 12.16
N TYR A 444 21.13 -7.60 13.12
CA TYR A 444 21.16 -9.05 13.35
C TYR A 444 19.74 -9.59 13.37
N ILE A 445 19.51 -10.64 12.58
CA ILE A 445 18.22 -11.31 12.42
C ILE A 445 18.33 -12.69 13.05
N PHE A 446 17.40 -13.00 13.94
CA PHE A 446 17.32 -14.23 14.70
C PHE A 446 16.20 -15.10 14.16
N LEU A 447 16.55 -16.22 13.55
CA LEU A 447 15.59 -17.15 12.97
C LEU A 447 15.16 -18.19 14.00
N ASP A 448 13.89 -18.59 13.92
CA ASP A 448 13.38 -19.73 14.67
C ASP A 448 13.68 -21.03 13.92
N ARG A 449 13.48 -21.04 12.60
CA ARG A 449 13.66 -22.17 11.70
C ARG A 449 14.30 -21.74 10.38
N LEU A 450 15.12 -22.63 9.79
CA LEU A 450 15.77 -22.37 8.50
C LEU A 450 14.89 -22.68 7.28
N GLU A 451 13.87 -23.50 7.44
CA GLU A 451 13.04 -24.02 6.34
C GLU A 451 12.42 -22.89 5.51
N TYR A 452 11.99 -21.78 6.15
CA TYR A 452 11.39 -20.64 5.45
C TYR A 452 12.40 -19.90 4.56
N LEU A 453 13.63 -19.75 5.05
CA LEU A 453 14.70 -19.11 4.27
C LEU A 453 15.10 -19.98 3.06
N ALA A 454 15.08 -21.30 3.25
CA ALA A 454 15.32 -22.29 2.17
C ALA A 454 14.21 -22.23 1.12
N ALA A 455 12.95 -22.26 1.55
CA ALA A 455 11.78 -22.22 0.67
C ALA A 455 11.72 -20.90 -0.13
N GLY A 456 12.20 -19.79 0.45
CA GLY A 456 12.29 -18.48 -0.19
C GLY A 456 13.40 -18.32 -1.23
N GLY A 457 14.21 -19.35 -1.48
CA GLY A 457 15.32 -19.34 -2.46
C GLY A 457 16.51 -18.43 -2.08
N ARG A 458 16.59 -17.97 -0.84
CA ARG A 458 17.65 -17.08 -0.33
C ARG A 458 18.82 -17.86 0.29
N LEU A 459 18.77 -19.19 0.30
CA LEU A 459 19.85 -20.09 0.77
C LEU A 459 20.85 -20.50 -0.32
N SER A 460 20.65 -20.18 -1.60
CA SER A 460 21.43 -20.78 -2.71
C SER A 460 22.94 -20.52 -2.66
N LYS A 461 23.39 -19.44 -2.00
CA LYS A 461 24.81 -19.17 -1.78
C LYS A 461 25.29 -19.52 -0.35
N THR A 462 24.37 -19.80 0.55
CA THR A 462 24.62 -20.08 1.96
C THR A 462 24.29 -21.53 2.37
N GLY A 463 23.73 -22.35 1.46
CA GLY A 463 23.31 -23.73 1.72
C GLY A 463 24.42 -24.63 2.24
N ALA A 464 25.67 -24.47 1.78
CA ALA A 464 26.84 -25.15 2.33
C ALA A 464 27.22 -24.67 3.74
N PHE A 465 26.67 -23.53 4.18
CA PHE A 465 26.94 -22.88 5.46
C PHE A 465 26.13 -23.46 6.63
N PHE A 466 25.04 -24.16 6.34
CA PHE A 466 24.06 -24.62 7.33
C PHE A 466 23.95 -26.15 7.42
N GLY A 467 24.97 -26.90 6.97
CA GLY A 467 25.06 -28.33 7.24
C GLY A 467 24.98 -28.62 8.74
N ASP A 468 24.27 -29.66 9.15
CA ASP A 468 24.12 -30.17 10.52
C ASP A 468 23.68 -29.15 11.60
N ILE A 469 22.55 -28.44 11.36
CA ILE A 469 22.00 -27.47 12.33
C ILE A 469 20.73 -28.02 13.02
N LEU A 470 20.66 -29.30 13.27
CA LEU A 470 19.49 -29.88 13.95
C LEU A 470 19.29 -29.23 15.33
N GLY A 471 18.18 -28.51 15.52
CA GLY A 471 17.81 -27.87 16.79
C GLY A 471 18.53 -26.57 17.14
N MET A 472 19.32 -25.99 16.21
CA MET A 472 19.97 -24.68 16.41
C MET A 472 19.19 -23.54 15.76
N LYS A 473 19.24 -22.36 16.35
CA LYS A 473 18.61 -21.12 15.88
C LYS A 473 19.67 -20.22 15.23
N PRO A 474 19.65 -20.03 13.91
CA PRO A 474 20.64 -19.23 13.22
C PRO A 474 20.50 -17.74 13.48
N VAL A 475 21.64 -17.05 13.44
CA VAL A 475 21.72 -15.58 13.42
C VAL A 475 22.31 -15.16 12.09
N VAL A 476 21.61 -14.27 11.38
CA VAL A 476 21.98 -13.75 10.05
C VAL A 476 22.22 -12.25 10.17
N ALA A 477 23.26 -11.76 9.52
CA ALA A 477 23.53 -10.33 9.35
C ALA A 477 23.35 -9.96 7.87
N PRO A 478 22.42 -9.06 7.50
CA PRO A 478 22.32 -8.53 6.16
C PRO A 478 23.45 -7.52 5.92
N MET A 479 24.34 -7.83 4.98
CA MET A 479 25.49 -7.02 4.61
C MET A 479 25.36 -6.51 3.18
N ALA A 480 26.19 -5.53 2.79
CA ALA A 480 26.17 -4.95 1.44
C ALA A 480 26.52 -5.95 0.32
N ASP A 481 27.19 -7.06 0.65
CA ASP A 481 27.54 -8.16 -0.26
C ASP A 481 26.63 -9.40 -0.11
N GLY A 482 25.56 -9.30 0.67
CA GLY A 482 24.57 -10.35 0.88
C GLY A 482 24.41 -10.74 2.35
N ALA A 483 23.50 -11.68 2.60
CA ALA A 483 23.26 -12.19 3.93
C ALA A 483 24.41 -13.10 4.39
N ARG A 484 24.97 -12.82 5.59
CA ARG A 484 26.04 -13.62 6.19
C ARG A 484 25.56 -14.31 7.47
N LYS A 485 26.07 -15.51 7.72
CA LYS A 485 25.90 -16.16 9.02
C LYS A 485 26.69 -15.39 10.08
N ALA A 486 26.01 -14.87 11.09
CA ALA A 486 26.63 -14.19 12.22
C ALA A 486 26.87 -15.11 13.42
N GLY A 487 26.03 -16.16 13.57
CA GLY A 487 26.16 -17.09 14.69
C GLY A 487 25.10 -18.19 14.70
N LEU A 488 25.15 -19.00 15.75
CA LEU A 488 24.18 -20.06 16.07
C LEU A 488 23.82 -19.97 17.55
N CYS A 489 22.54 -20.01 17.86
CA CYS A 489 22.01 -20.02 19.21
C CYS A 489 21.25 -21.32 19.48
N ARG A 490 21.17 -21.75 20.74
CA ARG A 490 20.42 -22.95 21.15
C ARG A 490 19.02 -22.61 21.65
N SER A 491 18.82 -21.37 22.09
CA SER A 491 17.57 -20.93 22.71
C SER A 491 17.29 -19.44 22.42
N GLY A 492 16.07 -18.97 22.70
CA GLY A 492 15.73 -17.55 22.65
C GLY A 492 16.58 -16.71 23.64
N ARG A 493 16.93 -17.26 24.81
CA ARG A 493 17.84 -16.58 25.76
C ARG A 493 19.26 -16.42 25.20
N ASP A 494 19.73 -17.37 24.41
CA ASP A 494 21.04 -17.24 23.76
C ASP A 494 20.98 -16.20 22.63
N GLN A 495 19.85 -16.11 21.92
CA GLN A 495 19.63 -15.06 20.92
C GLN A 495 19.66 -13.67 21.57
N GLU A 496 18.94 -13.46 22.69
CA GLU A 496 18.98 -12.20 23.44
C GLU A 496 20.39 -11.87 23.94
N ARG A 497 21.14 -12.86 24.45
CA ARG A 497 22.52 -12.67 24.88
C ARG A 497 23.45 -12.29 23.74
N PHE A 498 23.24 -12.90 22.56
CA PHE A 498 23.97 -12.55 21.34
C PHE A 498 23.68 -11.09 20.95
N ALA A 499 22.39 -10.69 20.91
CA ALA A 499 21.98 -9.33 20.59
C ALA A 499 22.61 -8.29 21.52
N LEU A 500 22.61 -8.55 22.84
CA LEU A 500 23.23 -7.65 23.81
C LEU A 500 24.72 -7.49 23.55
N LYS A 501 25.48 -8.58 23.34
CA LYS A 501 26.91 -8.51 23.03
C LYS A 501 27.20 -7.75 21.75
N ALA A 502 26.34 -7.95 20.71
CA ALA A 502 26.48 -7.25 19.45
C ALA A 502 26.25 -5.74 19.61
N LEU A 503 25.24 -5.35 20.40
CA LEU A 503 24.96 -3.94 20.70
C LEU A 503 26.08 -3.31 21.57
N GLU A 504 26.56 -4.00 22.59
CA GLU A 504 27.69 -3.55 23.43
C GLU A 504 28.95 -3.27 22.60
N HIS A 505 29.19 -4.07 21.55
CA HIS A 505 30.33 -3.88 20.66
C HIS A 505 30.13 -2.71 19.68
N SER A 506 28.90 -2.39 19.35
CA SER A 506 28.55 -1.44 18.27
C SER A 506 28.11 -0.07 18.78
N LEU A 507 27.59 0.02 20.01
CA LEU A 507 26.99 1.21 20.58
C LEU A 507 27.68 1.64 21.87
N ASP A 508 27.85 2.95 22.06
CA ASP A 508 28.25 3.56 23.31
C ASP A 508 26.98 3.91 24.11
N GLN A 509 26.86 3.39 25.33
CA GLN A 509 25.70 3.61 26.21
C GLN A 509 25.49 5.08 26.59
N ASN A 510 26.55 5.89 26.48
CA ASN A 510 26.54 7.31 26.82
C ASN A 510 26.31 8.21 25.59
N LYS A 511 25.97 7.65 24.42
CA LYS A 511 25.72 8.39 23.19
C LYS A 511 24.33 8.09 22.64
N ALA A 512 23.78 9.08 21.95
CA ALA A 512 22.53 8.91 21.22
C ALA A 512 22.66 7.82 20.16
N ALA A 513 21.67 6.94 20.08
CA ALA A 513 21.58 5.88 19.07
C ALA A 513 20.11 5.61 18.71
N LEU A 514 19.88 5.00 17.57
CA LEU A 514 18.58 4.43 17.22
C LEU A 514 18.69 2.91 17.27
N ILE A 515 17.81 2.27 18.02
CA ILE A 515 17.69 0.82 18.10
C ILE A 515 16.28 0.45 17.66
N MET A 516 16.15 -0.33 16.59
CA MET A 516 14.88 -0.87 16.08
C MET A 516 14.83 -2.35 16.34
N LEU A 517 13.90 -2.79 17.18
CA LEU A 517 13.56 -4.19 17.36
C LEU A 517 12.39 -4.55 16.43
N GLN A 518 12.51 -5.69 15.76
CA GLN A 518 11.51 -6.14 14.81
C GLN A 518 10.99 -7.51 15.24
N TYR A 519 9.68 -7.69 15.14
CA TYR A 519 8.99 -8.94 15.47
C TYR A 519 8.23 -9.50 14.26
N SER A 520 8.11 -10.81 14.17
CA SER A 520 7.18 -11.48 13.26
C SER A 520 5.80 -11.63 13.95
N ASP A 521 5.65 -12.65 14.77
CA ASP A 521 4.44 -13.01 15.51
C ASP A 521 4.68 -13.12 17.03
N ASN A 522 5.85 -12.70 17.48
CA ASN A 522 6.38 -12.84 18.85
C ASN A 522 6.52 -11.48 19.57
N ARG A 523 5.66 -10.52 19.22
CA ARG A 523 5.68 -9.12 19.71
C ARG A 523 5.87 -9.00 21.23
N PRO A 524 5.14 -9.75 22.11
CA PRO A 524 5.31 -9.60 23.56
C PRO A 524 6.74 -9.93 24.06
N ASN A 525 7.44 -10.85 23.39
CA ASN A 525 8.82 -11.19 23.73
C ASN A 525 9.78 -10.08 23.35
N VAL A 526 9.59 -9.51 22.16
CA VAL A 526 10.41 -8.42 21.64
C VAL A 526 10.19 -7.13 22.46
N GLU A 527 8.97 -6.84 22.89
CA GLU A 527 8.65 -5.70 23.76
C GLU A 527 9.34 -5.81 25.13
N ARG A 528 9.35 -7.01 25.75
CA ARG A 528 10.11 -7.22 27.01
C ARG A 528 11.61 -6.97 26.83
N PHE A 529 12.17 -7.39 25.71
CA PHE A 529 13.57 -7.14 25.39
C PHE A 529 13.83 -5.64 25.14
N ALA A 530 12.88 -4.93 24.52
CA ALA A 530 12.95 -3.48 24.33
C ALA A 530 13.03 -2.72 25.67
N GLU A 531 12.22 -3.09 26.67
CA GLU A 531 12.27 -2.45 27.99
C GLU A 531 13.63 -2.64 28.66
N ARG A 532 14.24 -3.81 28.50
CA ARG A 532 15.61 -4.05 28.97
C ARG A 532 16.62 -3.16 28.26
N LEU A 533 16.49 -2.97 26.94
CA LEU A 533 17.41 -2.11 26.18
C LEU A 533 17.25 -0.63 26.55
N LYS A 534 16.04 -0.15 26.81
CA LYS A 534 15.81 1.21 27.31
C LYS A 534 16.54 1.50 28.61
N SER A 535 16.63 0.50 29.50
CA SER A 535 17.37 0.63 30.75
C SER A 535 18.89 0.61 30.54
N LEU A 536 19.41 -0.16 29.58
CA LEU A 536 20.83 -0.28 29.28
C LEU A 536 21.38 0.87 28.42
N TYR A 537 20.54 1.44 27.56
CA TYR A 537 20.87 2.52 26.63
C TYR A 537 19.92 3.71 26.81
N PRO A 538 20.01 4.47 27.91
CA PRO A 538 19.03 5.50 28.26
C PRO A 538 19.00 6.68 27.29
N LEU A 539 20.06 6.89 26.51
CA LEU A 539 20.14 7.93 25.49
C LEU A 539 19.72 7.43 24.09
N ALA A 540 19.48 6.13 23.94
CA ALA A 540 19.04 5.58 22.66
C ALA A 540 17.52 5.68 22.51
N ARG A 541 17.08 5.99 21.30
CA ARG A 541 15.69 5.83 20.89
C ARG A 541 15.45 4.36 20.56
N VAL A 542 14.78 3.63 21.45
CA VAL A 542 14.41 2.23 21.24
C VAL A 542 12.97 2.16 20.70
N ILE A 543 12.78 1.56 19.52
CA ILE A 543 11.48 1.38 18.87
C ILE A 543 11.23 -0.10 18.58
N VAL A 544 9.95 -0.50 18.59
CA VAL A 544 9.52 -1.87 18.25
C VAL A 544 8.59 -1.78 17.03
N ARG A 545 8.87 -2.58 16.00
CA ARG A 545 8.13 -2.58 14.73
C ARG A 545 7.85 -4.01 14.25
N PRO A 546 6.81 -4.24 13.45
CA PRO A 546 6.71 -5.49 12.71
C PRO A 546 7.90 -5.60 11.75
N LEU A 547 8.39 -6.80 11.57
CA LEU A 547 9.32 -7.12 10.48
C LEU A 547 8.62 -6.85 9.16
N SER A 548 9.28 -6.26 8.16
CA SER A 548 8.66 -6.08 6.85
C SER A 548 8.11 -7.41 6.36
N LEU A 549 6.93 -7.42 5.75
CA LEU A 549 6.29 -8.68 5.40
C LEU A 549 7.03 -9.41 4.28
N THR A 550 7.73 -8.68 3.40
CA THR A 550 8.66 -9.28 2.43
C THR A 550 9.77 -10.04 3.14
N SER A 551 10.40 -9.44 4.14
CA SER A 551 11.42 -10.12 4.96
C SER A 551 10.79 -11.26 5.77
N GLY A 552 9.63 -11.03 6.38
CA GLY A 552 8.90 -12.02 7.17
C GLY A 552 8.51 -13.27 6.40
N ALA A 553 8.10 -13.13 5.14
CA ALA A 553 7.77 -14.26 4.27
C ALA A 553 8.96 -15.19 4.01
N HIS A 554 10.19 -14.67 4.08
CA HIS A 554 11.42 -15.47 3.94
C HIS A 554 11.98 -15.95 5.27
N MET A 555 11.73 -15.25 6.37
CA MET A 555 12.29 -15.56 7.70
C MET A 555 11.36 -16.43 8.54
N GLY A 556 10.07 -16.37 8.28
CA GLY A 556 9.05 -17.19 8.93
C GLY A 556 8.59 -16.70 10.30
N PRO A 557 7.54 -17.35 10.83
CA PRO A 557 7.06 -17.14 12.19
C PRO A 557 8.16 -17.40 13.23
N GLY A 558 8.11 -16.67 14.36
CA GLY A 558 9.10 -16.75 15.44
C GLY A 558 10.39 -15.98 15.20
N ALA A 559 10.63 -15.47 13.98
CA ALA A 559 11.78 -14.62 13.69
C ALA A 559 11.66 -13.24 14.36
N TRP A 560 12.82 -12.67 14.75
CA TRP A 560 12.91 -11.31 15.23
C TRP A 560 14.27 -10.72 14.86
N ALA A 561 14.41 -9.40 14.94
CA ALA A 561 15.66 -8.76 14.59
C ALA A 561 15.97 -7.55 15.49
N VAL A 562 17.24 -7.16 15.52
CA VAL A 562 17.71 -5.90 16.09
C VAL A 562 18.55 -5.17 15.06
N ALA A 563 18.08 -4.01 14.63
CA ALA A 563 18.83 -3.06 13.82
C ALA A 563 19.22 -1.86 14.66
N PHE A 564 20.35 -1.26 14.35
CA PHE A 564 20.88 -0.13 15.12
C PHE A 564 21.65 0.85 14.24
N LEU A 565 21.64 2.09 14.66
CA LEU A 565 22.49 3.16 14.12
C LEU A 565 23.06 3.97 15.29
N PRO A 566 24.39 3.99 15.48
CA PRO A 566 25.03 4.89 16.43
C PRO A 566 24.96 6.34 15.95
N GLN A 567 25.00 7.29 16.90
CA GLN A 567 24.97 8.74 16.63
C GLN A 567 23.70 9.16 15.85
N PHE A 568 22.54 8.78 16.38
CA PHE A 568 21.25 9.24 15.85
C PHE A 568 21.12 10.77 16.01
N PRO A 569 20.62 11.51 14.94
CA PRO A 569 20.56 12.97 14.90
C PRO A 569 19.66 13.62 15.94
#